data_a54a10f27886d711be610f661ded7631
#
_entry.id   a54a10f27886d711be610f661ded7631
#
_cell.length_a   1.000
_cell.length_b   1.000
_cell.length_c   1.000
_cell.angle_alpha   90.00
_cell.angle_beta   90.00
_cell.angle_gamma   90.00
#
_symmetry.space_group_name_H-M   'P 1'
#
loop_
_entity.id
_entity.type
_entity.pdbx_description
1 polymer ?
#
loop_
_entity_poly.entity_id
_entity_poly.type
_entity_poly.pdbx_seq_one_letter_code
_entity_poly.pdbx_strand_id
1 'polypeptide(L)'
;MAKKDTKQTYGKKLTVPEIIAYCKETLGIAFNLKSEEEASVFLAKHNYFFRLKQYAEFGEKTKAGKYTNVDFGHLVELSTIDMFFRKLILKMTIDFEHYLKVKVINDCQENTADDGYL
;
A
#
# COMPACT_ATOMS: atom_id res chain seq x y z
N MET A 1 -23.75 12.33 -31.75
CA MET A 1 -22.71 11.72 -30.88
C MET A 1 -22.80 12.36 -29.51
N ALA A 2 -23.33 11.62 -28.55
CA ALA A 2 -23.33 12.08 -27.18
C ALA A 2 -21.88 12.09 -26.64
N LYS A 3 -21.34 13.28 -26.39
CA LYS A 3 -20.15 13.42 -25.56
C LYS A 3 -20.52 12.83 -24.19
N LYS A 4 -19.99 11.66 -23.87
CA LYS A 4 -19.95 11.20 -22.50
C LYS A 4 -19.13 12.24 -21.73
N ASP A 5 -19.83 13.09 -21.01
CA ASP A 5 -19.21 13.94 -20.01
C ASP A 5 -18.51 13.03 -19.03
N THR A 6 -17.21 12.89 -19.19
CA THR A 6 -16.32 12.38 -18.16
C THR A 6 -16.31 13.44 -17.05
N LYS A 7 -17.43 13.56 -16.33
CA LYS A 7 -17.40 14.19 -15.02
C LYS A 7 -16.42 13.37 -14.20
N GLN A 8 -15.18 13.83 -14.13
CA GLN A 8 -14.25 13.42 -13.11
C GLN A 8 -14.95 13.60 -11.77
N THR A 9 -15.50 12.53 -11.24
CA THR A 9 -16.12 12.49 -9.91
C THR A 9 -14.99 12.47 -8.88
N TYR A 10 -14.24 13.55 -8.79
CA TYR A 10 -13.35 13.78 -7.66
C TYR A 10 -14.22 13.83 -6.40
N GLY A 11 -14.01 12.87 -5.50
CA GLY A 11 -14.64 12.84 -4.18
C GLY A 11 -15.85 11.95 -4.03
N LYS A 12 -16.29 11.20 -5.06
CA LYS A 12 -17.33 10.19 -4.85
C LYS A 12 -16.75 8.93 -4.24
N LYS A 13 -17.28 8.51 -3.10
CA LYS A 13 -16.95 7.25 -2.46
C LYS A 13 -17.48 6.09 -3.32
N LEU A 14 -16.57 5.19 -3.74
CA LEU A 14 -16.92 4.00 -4.52
C LEU A 14 -17.31 2.84 -3.59
N THR A 15 -18.32 2.09 -3.99
CA THR A 15 -18.67 0.81 -3.36
C THR A 15 -17.74 -0.29 -3.84
N VAL A 16 -17.68 -1.42 -3.12
CA VAL A 16 -16.84 -2.56 -3.50
C VAL A 16 -17.12 -3.07 -4.92
N PRO A 17 -18.38 -3.27 -5.35
CA PRO A 17 -18.68 -3.64 -6.73
C PRO A 17 -18.19 -2.62 -7.76
N GLU A 18 -18.31 -1.33 -7.46
CA GLU A 18 -17.82 -0.25 -8.33
C GLU A 18 -16.30 -0.25 -8.44
N ILE A 19 -15.58 -0.57 -7.36
CA ILE A 19 -14.12 -0.73 -7.36
C ILE A 19 -13.70 -1.89 -8.25
N ILE A 20 -14.37 -3.03 -8.17
CA ILE A 20 -14.08 -4.20 -9.00
C ILE A 20 -14.34 -3.90 -10.47
N ALA A 21 -15.46 -3.26 -10.79
CA ALA A 21 -15.77 -2.84 -12.15
C ALA A 21 -14.71 -1.85 -12.69
N TYR A 22 -14.27 -0.92 -11.88
CA TYR A 22 -13.20 0.02 -12.22
C TYR A 22 -11.87 -0.69 -12.50
N CYS A 23 -11.48 -1.65 -11.67
CA CYS A 23 -10.28 -2.45 -11.88
C CYS A 23 -10.34 -3.22 -13.19
N LYS A 24 -11.46 -3.85 -13.49
CA LYS A 24 -11.65 -4.69 -14.66
C LYS A 24 -11.71 -3.88 -15.95
N GLU A 25 -12.53 -2.83 -15.97
CA GLU A 25 -12.83 -2.07 -17.19
C GLU A 25 -11.83 -0.95 -17.46
N THR A 26 -11.45 -0.19 -16.44
CA THR A 26 -10.60 1.00 -16.59
C THR A 26 -9.12 0.66 -16.45
N LEU A 27 -8.74 -0.13 -15.48
CA LEU A 27 -7.35 -0.47 -15.22
C LEU A 27 -6.88 -1.71 -15.97
N GLY A 28 -7.79 -2.57 -16.44
CA GLY A 28 -7.43 -3.80 -17.14
C GLY A 28 -6.81 -4.86 -16.24
N ILE A 29 -7.10 -4.86 -14.95
CA ILE A 29 -6.63 -5.84 -13.99
C ILE A 29 -7.40 -7.14 -14.18
N ALA A 30 -6.68 -8.27 -14.28
CA ALA A 30 -7.27 -9.59 -14.41
C ALA A 30 -7.67 -10.18 -13.03
N PHE A 31 -8.62 -11.10 -13.04
CA PHE A 31 -9.10 -11.82 -11.84
C PHE A 31 -8.97 -13.34 -12.03
N ASN A 32 -7.81 -13.79 -12.50
CA ASN A 32 -7.55 -15.22 -12.76
C ASN A 32 -7.02 -15.94 -11.52
N LEU A 33 -6.07 -15.34 -10.80
CA LEU A 33 -5.50 -15.91 -9.57
C LEU A 33 -6.44 -15.74 -8.39
N LYS A 34 -7.23 -14.69 -8.39
CA LYS A 34 -8.23 -14.39 -7.39
C LYS A 34 -9.51 -13.99 -8.09
N SER A 35 -10.60 -14.69 -7.79
CA SER A 35 -11.90 -14.41 -8.39
C SER A 35 -12.45 -13.06 -7.96
N GLU A 36 -13.41 -12.52 -8.71
CA GLU A 36 -14.09 -11.25 -8.34
C GLU A 36 -14.78 -11.35 -6.97
N GLU A 37 -15.32 -12.53 -6.62
CA GLU A 37 -15.95 -12.78 -5.33
C GLU A 37 -14.94 -12.73 -4.20
N GLU A 38 -13.78 -13.38 -4.35
CA GLU A 38 -12.70 -13.34 -3.38
C GLU A 38 -12.11 -11.93 -3.25
N ALA A 39 -12.00 -11.20 -4.35
CA ALA A 39 -11.59 -9.81 -4.36
C ALA A 39 -12.58 -8.92 -3.61
N SER A 40 -13.88 -9.15 -3.75
CA SER A 40 -14.92 -8.45 -3.00
C SER A 40 -14.78 -8.66 -1.50
N VAL A 41 -14.56 -9.89 -1.07
CA VAL A 41 -14.33 -10.24 0.34
C VAL A 41 -13.07 -9.57 0.88
N PHE A 42 -11.99 -9.59 0.12
CA PHE A 42 -10.75 -8.93 0.49
C PHE A 42 -10.92 -7.42 0.65
N LEU A 43 -11.54 -6.76 -0.31
CA LEU A 43 -11.80 -5.32 -0.26
C LEU A 43 -12.74 -4.91 0.87
N ALA A 44 -13.72 -5.76 1.19
CA ALA A 44 -14.62 -5.52 2.32
C ALA A 44 -13.89 -5.55 3.67
N LYS A 45 -12.89 -6.40 3.81
CA LYS A 45 -12.08 -6.52 5.03
C LYS A 45 -10.91 -5.55 5.10
N HIS A 46 -10.29 -5.27 3.96
CA HIS A 46 -9.05 -4.53 3.85
C HIS A 46 -9.18 -3.40 2.83
N ASN A 47 -10.02 -2.44 3.10
CA ASN A 47 -10.38 -1.37 2.16
C ASN A 47 -9.22 -0.39 1.88
N TYR A 48 -8.11 -0.90 1.36
CA TYR A 48 -6.95 -0.13 0.92
C TYR A 48 -6.79 -0.12 -0.61
N PHE A 49 -7.90 0.07 -1.33
CA PHE A 49 -7.88 0.10 -2.79
C PHE A 49 -6.86 1.09 -3.36
N PHE A 50 -6.71 2.24 -2.77
CA PHE A 50 -5.74 3.24 -3.21
C PHE A 50 -4.29 2.70 -3.16
N ARG A 51 -3.95 1.96 -2.12
CA ARG A 51 -2.64 1.29 -2.01
C ARG A 51 -2.47 0.18 -3.05
N LEU A 52 -3.49 -0.63 -3.27
CA LEU A 52 -3.47 -1.66 -4.30
C LEU A 52 -3.28 -1.06 -5.69
N LYS A 53 -3.93 0.05 -5.97
CA LYS A 53 -3.75 0.80 -7.22
C LYS A 53 -2.30 1.27 -7.40
N GLN A 54 -1.65 1.72 -6.35
CA GLN A 54 -0.23 2.09 -6.39
C GLN A 54 0.69 0.90 -6.68
N TYR A 55 0.40 -0.28 -6.17
CA TYR A 55 1.16 -1.48 -6.53
C TYR A 55 1.01 -1.84 -8.00
N ALA A 56 -0.14 -1.61 -8.59
CA ALA A 56 -0.36 -1.82 -10.01
C ALA A 56 0.50 -0.90 -10.89
N GLU A 57 0.92 0.26 -10.39
CA GLU A 57 1.81 1.18 -11.11
C GLU A 57 3.19 0.57 -11.47
N PHE A 58 3.61 -0.50 -10.78
CA PHE A 58 4.81 -1.26 -11.14
C PHE A 58 4.61 -2.16 -12.36
N GLY A 59 3.37 -2.38 -12.78
CA GLY A 59 3.04 -3.16 -13.97
C GLY A 59 3.20 -2.36 -15.26
N GLU A 60 3.34 -3.08 -16.36
CA GLU A 60 3.38 -2.48 -17.69
C GLU A 60 1.99 -1.99 -18.10
N LYS A 61 1.95 -0.85 -18.77
CA LYS A 61 0.72 -0.26 -19.32
C LYS A 61 0.70 -0.32 -20.83
N THR A 62 -0.49 -0.51 -21.39
CA THR A 62 -0.73 -0.32 -22.82
C THR A 62 -0.78 1.18 -23.17
N LYS A 63 -0.75 1.51 -24.47
CA LYS A 63 -0.95 2.88 -24.95
C LYS A 63 -2.29 3.50 -24.52
N ALA A 64 -3.28 2.66 -24.25
CA ALA A 64 -4.60 3.08 -23.74
C ALA A 64 -4.62 3.32 -22.22
N GLY A 65 -3.50 3.13 -21.52
CA GLY A 65 -3.39 3.31 -20.08
C GLY A 65 -3.89 2.14 -19.23
N LYS A 66 -4.17 0.99 -19.85
CA LYS A 66 -4.56 -0.24 -19.14
C LYS A 66 -3.33 -1.07 -18.78
N TYR A 67 -3.34 -1.70 -17.61
CA TYR A 67 -2.27 -2.60 -17.20
C TYR A 67 -2.31 -3.91 -18.00
N THR A 68 -1.14 -4.43 -18.34
CA THR A 68 -0.95 -5.74 -18.94
C THR A 68 -0.35 -6.69 -17.91
N ASN A 69 -0.79 -7.96 -17.92
CA ASN A 69 -0.27 -9.02 -17.05
C ASN A 69 -0.34 -8.71 -15.53
N VAL A 70 -1.25 -7.84 -15.13
CA VAL A 70 -1.51 -7.55 -13.70
C VAL A 70 -2.77 -8.28 -13.28
N ASP A 71 -2.65 -9.14 -12.29
CA ASP A 71 -3.76 -9.86 -11.67
C ASP A 71 -4.03 -9.31 -10.27
N PHE A 72 -5.29 -9.29 -9.85
CA PHE A 72 -5.66 -8.84 -8.51
C PHE A 72 -4.97 -9.68 -7.41
N GLY A 73 -4.75 -10.98 -7.67
CA GLY A 73 -3.99 -11.85 -6.78
C GLY A 73 -2.56 -11.38 -6.53
N HIS A 74 -1.87 -10.87 -7.56
CA HIS A 74 -0.54 -10.29 -7.41
C HIS A 74 -0.56 -9.06 -6.49
N LEU A 75 -1.58 -8.21 -6.61
CA LEU A 75 -1.73 -7.03 -5.77
C LEU A 75 -1.95 -7.40 -4.30
N VAL A 76 -2.72 -8.44 -4.05
CA VAL A 76 -2.95 -8.98 -2.69
C VAL A 76 -1.66 -9.53 -2.10
N GLU A 77 -0.87 -10.27 -2.88
CA GLU A 77 0.43 -10.80 -2.44
C GLU A 77 1.42 -9.67 -2.13
N LEU A 78 1.52 -8.66 -2.99
CA LEU A 78 2.35 -7.49 -2.74
C LEU A 78 1.91 -6.74 -1.47
N SER A 79 0.62 -6.61 -1.24
CA SER A 79 0.08 -6.02 -0.01
C SER A 79 0.51 -6.80 1.24
N THR A 80 0.52 -8.12 1.17
CA THR A 80 0.94 -8.99 2.26
C THR A 80 2.44 -8.86 2.53
N ILE A 81 3.26 -8.86 1.49
CA ILE A 81 4.71 -8.66 1.60
C ILE A 81 5.03 -7.28 2.18
N ASP A 82 4.36 -6.24 1.70
CA ASP A 82 4.51 -4.88 2.22
C ASP A 82 4.16 -4.79 3.72
N MET A 83 3.13 -5.47 4.14
CA MET A 83 2.75 -5.53 5.57
C MET A 83 3.85 -6.16 6.43
N PHE A 84 4.43 -7.29 6.00
CA PHE A 84 5.54 -7.93 6.71
C PHE A 84 6.79 -7.06 6.72
N PHE A 85 7.11 -6.44 5.59
CA PHE A 85 8.24 -5.55 5.47
C PHE A 85 8.11 -4.31 6.37
N ARG A 86 6.93 -3.72 6.44
CA ARG A 86 6.65 -2.59 7.35
C ARG A 86 6.80 -2.98 8.81
N LYS A 87 6.33 -4.17 9.20
CA LYS A 87 6.52 -4.68 10.57
C LYS A 87 7.98 -4.87 10.91
N LEU A 88 8.78 -5.40 9.97
CA LEU A 88 10.22 -5.59 10.16
C LEU A 88 10.92 -4.24 10.34
N ILE A 89 10.66 -3.28 9.46
CA ILE A 89 11.25 -1.93 9.56
C ILE A 89 10.87 -1.24 10.86
N LEU A 90 9.60 -1.33 11.26
CA LEU A 90 9.14 -0.75 12.52
C LEU A 90 9.89 -1.35 13.71
N LYS A 91 10.02 -2.67 13.76
CA LYS A 91 10.79 -3.35 14.82
C LYS A 91 12.25 -2.90 14.84
N MET A 92 12.90 -2.87 13.69
CA MET A 92 14.30 -2.43 13.58
C MET A 92 14.46 -0.97 14.01
N THR A 93 13.52 -0.11 13.67
CA THR A 93 13.54 1.31 14.05
C THR A 93 13.42 1.48 15.57
N ILE A 94 12.52 0.75 16.20
CA ILE A 94 12.33 0.76 17.66
C ILE A 94 13.58 0.24 18.37
N ASP A 95 14.15 -0.87 17.90
CA ASP A 95 15.35 -1.45 18.47
C ASP A 95 16.56 -0.49 18.34
N PHE A 96 16.69 0.15 17.19
CA PHE A 96 17.74 1.14 16.95
C PHE A 96 17.58 2.39 17.81
N GLU A 97 16.37 2.91 17.96
CA GLU A 97 16.06 4.01 18.86
C GLU A 97 16.45 3.68 20.29
N HIS A 98 16.09 2.49 20.78
CA HIS A 98 16.46 2.04 22.12
C HIS A 98 17.99 1.95 22.30
N TYR A 99 18.69 1.36 21.32
CA TYR A 99 20.14 1.28 21.34
C TYR A 99 20.82 2.66 21.42
N LEU A 100 20.33 3.61 20.60
CA LEU A 100 20.87 4.98 20.62
C LEU A 100 20.64 5.68 21.97
N LYS A 101 19.46 5.52 22.56
CA LYS A 101 19.16 6.07 23.90
C LYS A 101 20.12 5.53 24.96
N VAL A 102 20.33 4.22 24.98
CA VAL A 102 21.26 3.57 25.92
C VAL A 102 22.67 4.08 25.70
N LYS A 103 23.12 4.18 24.45
CA LYS A 103 24.47 4.67 24.13
C LYS A 103 24.67 6.12 24.55
N VAL A 104 23.72 6.98 24.29
CA VAL A 104 23.78 8.40 24.72
C VAL A 104 23.85 8.51 26.23
N ILE A 105 23.04 7.77 26.97
CA ILE A 105 23.05 7.76 28.44
C ILE A 105 24.40 7.29 28.97
N ASN A 106 24.95 6.22 28.42
CA ASN A 106 26.27 5.71 28.83
C ASN A 106 27.39 6.70 28.54
N ASP A 107 27.38 7.31 27.35
CA ASP A 107 28.37 8.33 26.97
C ASP A 107 28.30 9.56 27.90
N CYS A 108 27.10 9.98 28.30
CA CYS A 108 26.93 11.07 29.28
C CYS A 108 27.42 10.67 30.67
N GLN A 109 27.19 9.45 31.12
CA GLN A 109 27.67 8.97 32.43
C GLN A 109 29.19 8.86 32.50
N GLU A 110 29.84 8.50 31.39
CA GLU A 110 31.29 8.41 31.29
C GLU A 110 31.95 9.77 31.12
N ASN A 111 31.22 10.79 30.69
CA ASN A 111 31.75 12.15 30.50
C ASN A 111 31.77 12.90 31.82
N THR A 112 32.94 13.06 32.41
CA THR A 112 33.14 13.81 33.67
C THR A 112 32.87 15.32 33.58
N ALA A 113 32.77 15.86 32.35
CA ALA A 113 32.42 17.27 32.12
C ALA A 113 30.91 17.52 32.03
N ASP A 114 30.09 16.47 32.04
CA ASP A 114 28.64 16.54 31.98
C ASP A 114 28.08 16.87 33.37
N ASP A 115 27.16 17.80 33.47
CA ASP A 115 26.49 18.21 34.69
C ASP A 115 25.37 17.29 35.18
N GLY A 116 25.12 16.19 34.45
CA GLY A 116 24.13 15.20 34.78
C GLY A 116 22.66 15.63 34.49
N TYR A 117 22.48 16.70 33.76
CA TYR A 117 21.17 17.17 33.33
C TYR A 117 20.77 16.39 32.03
N LEU A 118 20.09 15.31 32.20
CA LEU A 118 19.46 14.56 31.13
C LEU A 118 17.97 14.42 31.36
#